data_3288a458fe09fc1c4db303cd29ce067a
#
_entry.id   3288a458fe09fc1c4db303cd29ce067a
#
_cell.length_a   1.000
_cell.length_b   1.000
_cell.length_c   1.000
_cell.angle_alpha   90.00
_cell.angle_beta   90.00
_cell.angle_gamma   90.00
#
_symmetry.space_group_name_H-M   'P 1'
#
loop_
_entity.id
_entity.type
_entity.pdbx_description
1 polymer ?
#
loop_
_entity_poly.entity_id
_entity_poly.type
_entity_poly.pdbx_seq_one_letter_code
_entity_poly.pdbx_strand_id
1 'polypeptide(L)'
;MYQIVRTEKADNQLRDLIYYIADDSVSVDVALNYLDKLEKAMMRLSEFPESGSTPRYAILRKQGYKVLIVEKHLAFYKVDHTNKVVTIYAVVDSRQEYRNLI
;
A
#
# COMPACT_ATOMS: atom_id res chain seq x y z
N MET A 1 -15.53 11.28 5.50
CA MET A 1 -14.24 10.86 4.93
C MET A 1 -13.50 9.95 5.88
N TYR A 2 -12.83 8.96 5.34
CA TYR A 2 -12.04 8.03 6.16
C TYR A 2 -10.65 8.60 6.37
N GLN A 3 -10.11 8.42 7.58
CA GLN A 3 -8.73 8.76 7.90
C GLN A 3 -7.83 7.65 7.35
N ILE A 4 -6.72 8.03 6.71
CA ILE A 4 -5.73 7.06 6.20
C ILE A 4 -4.56 7.01 7.16
N VAL A 5 -4.27 5.81 7.67
CA VAL A 5 -3.18 5.56 8.62
C VAL A 5 -2.28 4.48 8.04
N ARG A 6 -0.97 4.65 8.19
CA ARG A 6 0.01 3.63 7.81
C ARG A 6 0.67 3.06 9.05
N THR A 7 0.82 1.74 9.09
CA THR A 7 1.59 1.10 10.18
C THR A 7 3.07 1.44 10.03
N GLU A 8 3.84 1.26 11.10
CA GLU A 8 5.29 1.43 11.05
C GLU A 8 5.92 0.52 9.99
N LYS A 9 5.45 -0.73 9.91
CA LYS A 9 5.91 -1.67 8.88
C LYS A 9 5.66 -1.11 7.47
N ALA A 10 4.46 -0.61 7.20
CA ALA A 10 4.12 -0.05 5.89
C ALA A 10 4.99 1.16 5.56
N ASP A 11 5.21 2.04 6.52
CA ASP A 11 6.09 3.20 6.34
C ASP A 11 7.52 2.78 6.04
N ASN A 12 8.04 1.78 6.76
CA ASN A 12 9.39 1.27 6.53
C ASN A 12 9.52 0.63 5.15
N GLN A 13 8.53 -0.17 4.75
CA GLN A 13 8.51 -0.80 3.42
C GLN A 13 8.46 0.25 2.32
N LEU A 14 7.64 1.27 2.49
CA LEU A 14 7.51 2.36 1.53
C LEU A 14 8.83 3.14 1.39
N ARG A 15 9.47 3.46 2.50
CA ARG A 15 10.75 4.15 2.51
C ARG A 15 11.84 3.33 1.80
N ASP A 16 11.93 2.02 2.11
CA ASP A 16 12.91 1.14 1.49
C ASP A 16 12.69 1.04 -0.01
N LEU A 17 11.43 0.97 -0.44
CA LEU A 17 11.07 0.96 -1.84
C LEU A 17 11.55 2.23 -2.56
N ILE A 18 11.33 3.40 -1.96
CA ILE A 18 11.71 4.67 -2.56
C ILE A 18 13.23 4.79 -2.66
N TYR A 19 13.97 4.37 -1.64
CA TYR A 19 15.43 4.34 -1.70
C TYR A 19 15.92 3.41 -2.79
N TYR A 20 15.30 2.22 -2.92
CA TYR A 20 15.64 1.28 -3.98
C TYR A 20 15.45 1.90 -5.38
N ILE A 21 14.32 2.56 -5.61
CA ILE A 21 14.04 3.19 -6.89
C ILE A 21 15.03 4.32 -7.17
N ALA A 22 15.37 5.12 -6.18
CA ALA A 22 16.34 6.21 -6.33
C ALA A 22 17.71 5.67 -6.72
N ASP A 23 18.15 4.58 -6.09
CA ASP A 23 19.45 3.96 -6.38
C ASP A 23 19.46 3.28 -7.74
N ASP A 24 18.40 2.54 -8.06
CA ASP A 24 18.30 1.77 -9.31
C ASP A 24 18.24 2.70 -10.53
N SER A 25 17.44 3.77 -10.44
CA SER A 25 17.27 4.71 -11.55
C SER A 25 18.34 5.80 -11.57
N VAL A 26 19.14 5.90 -10.52
CA VAL A 26 20.11 7.00 -10.32
C VAL A 26 19.41 8.36 -10.39
N SER A 27 18.16 8.43 -9.95
CA SER A 27 17.36 9.64 -10.00
C SER A 27 16.43 9.73 -8.79
N VAL A 28 16.67 10.74 -7.96
CA VAL A 28 15.78 11.04 -6.83
C VAL A 28 14.41 11.49 -7.32
N ASP A 29 14.37 12.23 -8.42
CA ASP A 29 13.09 12.73 -8.96
C ASP A 29 12.19 11.61 -9.41
N VAL A 30 12.73 10.56 -10.03
CA VAL A 30 11.95 9.38 -10.42
C VAL A 30 11.33 8.71 -9.18
N ALA A 31 12.13 8.56 -8.12
CA ALA A 31 11.66 7.96 -6.88
C ALA A 31 10.56 8.81 -6.22
N LEU A 32 10.75 10.13 -6.15
CA LEU A 32 9.78 11.04 -5.54
C LEU A 32 8.48 11.12 -6.33
N ASN A 33 8.56 11.06 -7.66
CA ASN A 33 7.36 11.03 -8.50
C ASN A 33 6.57 9.73 -8.27
N TYR A 34 7.25 8.62 -8.10
CA TYR A 34 6.57 7.35 -7.80
C TYR A 34 5.94 7.34 -6.41
N LEU A 35 6.64 7.90 -5.42
CA LEU A 35 6.09 8.08 -4.07
C LEU A 35 4.81 8.90 -4.11
N ASP A 36 4.80 10.00 -4.85
CA ASP A 36 3.61 10.84 -5.00
C ASP A 36 2.46 10.05 -5.61
N LYS A 37 2.74 9.23 -6.61
CA LYS A 37 1.74 8.38 -7.24
C LYS A 37 1.13 7.38 -6.26
N LEU A 38 1.97 6.73 -5.44
CA LEU A 38 1.52 5.81 -4.40
C LEU A 38 0.67 6.51 -3.35
N GLU A 39 1.13 7.65 -2.87
CA GLU A 39 0.42 8.41 -1.85
C GLU A 39 -0.93 8.93 -2.34
N LYS A 40 -1.01 9.42 -3.57
CA LYS A 40 -2.29 9.84 -4.16
C LYS A 40 -3.26 8.68 -4.29
N ALA A 41 -2.77 7.51 -4.67
CA ALA A 41 -3.61 6.31 -4.76
C ALA A 41 -4.16 5.91 -3.39
N MET A 42 -3.31 5.97 -2.35
CA MET A 42 -3.73 5.68 -0.97
C MET A 42 -4.75 6.70 -0.47
N MET A 43 -4.53 7.98 -0.76
CA MET A 43 -5.44 9.05 -0.29
C MET A 43 -6.82 8.96 -0.90
N ARG A 44 -6.99 8.37 -2.09
CA ARG A 44 -8.32 8.15 -2.66
C ARG A 44 -9.16 7.19 -1.83
N LEU A 45 -8.53 6.36 -1.00
CA LEU A 45 -9.26 5.48 -0.07
C LEU A 45 -10.03 6.26 0.98
N SER A 46 -9.71 7.54 1.22
CA SER A 46 -10.47 8.37 2.15
C SER A 46 -11.91 8.58 1.68
N GLU A 47 -12.12 8.64 0.38
CA GLU A 47 -13.47 8.80 -0.21
C GLU A 47 -14.05 7.45 -0.66
N PHE A 48 -13.20 6.54 -1.14
CA PHE A 48 -13.61 5.26 -1.70
C PHE A 48 -12.86 4.11 -1.02
N PRO A 49 -13.14 3.85 0.27
CA PRO A 49 -12.37 2.86 1.03
C PRO A 49 -12.51 1.43 0.50
N GLU A 50 -13.62 1.13 -0.19
CA GLU A 50 -13.87 -0.21 -0.74
C GLU A 50 -13.40 -0.37 -2.19
N SER A 51 -12.71 0.62 -2.74
CA SER A 51 -12.33 0.62 -4.15
C SER A 51 -11.20 -0.35 -4.50
N GLY A 52 -10.49 -0.89 -3.51
CA GLY A 52 -9.43 -1.85 -3.75
C GLY A 52 -9.94 -3.21 -4.21
N SER A 53 -9.00 -4.05 -4.63
CA SER A 53 -9.29 -5.39 -5.11
C SER A 53 -9.29 -6.41 -3.97
N THR A 54 -9.83 -7.58 -4.26
CA THR A 54 -9.77 -8.74 -3.34
C THR A 54 -8.38 -9.36 -3.42
N PRO A 55 -7.73 -9.66 -2.29
CA PRO A 55 -6.43 -10.30 -2.30
C PRO A 55 -6.46 -11.68 -2.95
N ARG A 56 -5.35 -12.02 -3.60
CA ARG A 56 -5.17 -13.30 -4.28
C ARG A 56 -5.18 -14.50 -3.32
N TYR A 57 -4.60 -14.35 -2.13
CA TYR A 57 -4.49 -15.44 -1.16
C TYR A 57 -5.68 -15.48 -0.23
N ALA A 58 -6.29 -16.66 -0.11
CA ALA A 58 -7.48 -16.85 0.71
C ALA A 58 -7.29 -16.46 2.18
N ILE A 59 -6.09 -16.71 2.72
CA ILE A 59 -5.81 -16.35 4.12
C ILE A 59 -5.91 -14.83 4.35
N LEU A 60 -5.47 -14.03 3.38
CA LEU A 60 -5.56 -12.58 3.47
C LEU A 60 -7.00 -12.08 3.34
N ARG A 61 -7.78 -12.71 2.46
CA ARG A 61 -9.21 -12.40 2.34
C ARG A 61 -9.95 -12.67 3.64
N LYS A 62 -9.65 -13.81 4.27
CA LYS A 62 -10.30 -14.20 5.54
C LYS A 62 -9.94 -13.26 6.68
N GLN A 63 -8.76 -12.66 6.62
CA GLN A 63 -8.32 -11.68 7.62
C GLN A 63 -8.88 -10.28 7.36
N GLY A 64 -9.65 -10.09 6.30
CA GLY A 64 -10.30 -8.81 6.01
C GLY A 64 -9.49 -7.85 5.19
N TYR A 65 -8.36 -8.29 4.62
CA TYR A 65 -7.54 -7.42 3.79
C TYR A 65 -8.19 -7.13 2.44
N LYS A 66 -7.98 -5.91 1.98
CA LYS A 66 -8.14 -5.49 0.58
C LYS A 66 -6.78 -5.08 0.06
N VAL A 67 -6.65 -4.97 -1.25
CA VAL A 67 -5.38 -4.62 -1.87
C VAL A 67 -5.57 -3.49 -2.88
N LEU A 68 -4.71 -2.48 -2.77
CA LEU A 68 -4.60 -1.41 -3.73
C LEU A 68 -3.43 -1.72 -4.65
N ILE A 69 -3.69 -1.77 -5.95
CA ILE A 69 -2.67 -2.12 -6.94
C ILE A 69 -2.19 -0.84 -7.61
N VAL A 70 -0.88 -0.56 -7.48
CA VAL A 70 -0.25 0.59 -8.13
C VAL A 70 0.95 0.06 -8.91
N GLU A 71 0.80 -0.08 -10.22
CA GLU A 71 1.81 -0.65 -11.11
C GLU A 71 2.27 -2.02 -10.60
N LYS A 72 3.53 -2.14 -10.16
CA LYS A 72 4.12 -3.40 -9.67
C LYS A 72 3.99 -3.57 -8.17
N HIS A 73 3.37 -2.63 -7.48
CA HIS A 73 3.31 -2.64 -6.02
C HIS A 73 1.90 -2.83 -5.52
N LEU A 74 1.80 -3.48 -4.37
CA LEU A 74 0.54 -3.78 -3.70
C LEU A 74 0.56 -3.12 -2.33
N ALA A 75 -0.51 -2.39 -2.01
CA ALA A 75 -0.72 -1.85 -0.67
C ALA A 75 -1.88 -2.61 -0.04
N PHE A 76 -1.59 -3.40 0.99
CA PHE A 76 -2.60 -4.17 1.72
C PHE A 76 -3.18 -3.32 2.84
N TYR A 77 -4.50 -3.27 2.90
CA TYR A 77 -5.18 -2.42 3.87
C TYR A 77 -6.45 -3.07 4.40
N LYS A 78 -6.91 -2.56 5.53
CA LYS A 78 -8.21 -2.91 6.10
C LYS A 78 -9.02 -1.64 6.35
N VAL A 79 -10.33 -1.78 6.31
CA VAL A 79 -11.26 -0.67 6.53
C VAL A 79 -12.01 -0.89 7.84
N ASP A 80 -11.94 0.09 8.71
CA ASP A 80 -12.76 0.14 9.94
C ASP A 80 -13.91 1.13 9.69
N HIS A 81 -15.08 0.61 9.37
CA HIS A 81 -16.24 1.44 9.06
C HIS A 81 -16.83 2.12 10.30
N THR A 82 -16.62 1.54 11.46
CA THR A 82 -17.13 2.11 12.72
C THR A 82 -16.40 3.40 13.05
N ASN A 83 -15.08 3.38 13.01
CA ASN A 83 -14.24 4.52 13.32
C ASN A 83 -13.84 5.33 12.09
N LYS A 84 -14.22 4.89 10.90
CA LYS A 84 -13.90 5.52 9.62
C LYS A 84 -12.40 5.69 9.44
N VAL A 85 -11.68 4.58 9.59
CA VAL A 85 -10.22 4.53 9.45
C VAL A 85 -9.85 3.46 8.43
N VAL A 86 -8.97 3.82 7.50
CA VAL A 86 -8.30 2.89 6.60
C VAL A 86 -6.86 2.75 7.08
N THR A 87 -6.46 1.54 7.40
CA THR A 87 -5.09 1.26 7.84
C THR A 87 -4.33 0.51 6.76
N ILE A 88 -3.24 1.09 6.29
CA ILE A 88 -2.33 0.45 5.35
C ILE A 88 -1.33 -0.38 6.16
N TYR A 89 -1.32 -1.69 5.96
CA TYR A 89 -0.51 -2.62 6.75
C TYR A 89 0.81 -2.98 6.09
N ALA A 90 0.86 -2.97 4.75
CA ALA A 90 2.06 -3.36 4.05
C ALA A 90 2.07 -2.80 2.63
N VAL A 91 3.27 -2.49 2.13
CA VAL A 91 3.51 -2.10 0.74
C VAL A 91 4.60 -3.04 0.22
N VAL A 92 4.26 -3.86 -0.77
CA VAL A 92 5.15 -4.93 -1.26
C VAL A 92 5.20 -4.95 -2.78
N ASP A 93 6.25 -5.57 -3.33
CA ASP A 93 6.37 -5.81 -4.76
C ASP A 93 5.53 -7.04 -5.13
N SER A 94 4.67 -6.91 -6.13
CA SER A 94 3.77 -7.98 -6.57
C SER A 94 4.50 -9.21 -7.14
N ARG A 95 5.77 -9.04 -7.52
CA ARG A 95 6.58 -10.12 -8.12
C ARG A 95 7.34 -10.94 -7.09
N GLN A 96 7.41 -10.48 -5.82
CA GLN A 96 8.05 -11.18 -4.71
C GLN A 96 7.06 -12.13 -4.03
N GLU A 97 7.59 -13.10 -3.28
CA GLU A 97 6.79 -13.83 -2.32
C GLU A 97 6.52 -12.91 -1.14
N TYR A 98 5.29 -12.43 -1.03
CA TYR A 98 4.98 -11.37 -0.06
C TYR A 98 4.10 -11.81 1.11
N ARG A 99 3.66 -13.08 1.14
CA ARG A 99 2.77 -13.54 2.22
C ARG A 99 3.36 -13.33 3.62
N ASN A 100 4.68 -13.42 3.74
CA ASN A 100 5.36 -13.23 5.01
C ASN A 100 5.72 -11.77 5.30
N LEU A 101 5.45 -10.87 4.37
CA LEU A 101 5.77 -9.44 4.50
C LEU A 101 4.58 -8.60 4.97
N ILE A 102 3.43 -9.21 5.08
CA ILE A 102 2.18 -8.52 5.46
C ILE A 102 1.85 -8.64 6.94
#